data_6483091ddc78b66dfb6f0606ba78461d
#
_entry.id   6483091ddc78b66dfb6f0606ba78461d
#
_cell.length_a   1.000
_cell.length_b   1.000
_cell.length_c   1.000
_cell.angle_alpha   90.00
_cell.angle_beta   90.00
_cell.angle_gamma   90.00
#
_symmetry.space_group_name_H-M   'P 1'
#
loop_
_entity.id
_entity.type
_entity.pdbx_description
1 polymer ?
#
loop_
_entity_poly.entity_id
_entity_poly.type
_entity_poly.pdbx_seq_one_letter_code
_entity_poly.pdbx_strand_id
1 'polypeptide(L)'
;MKPRRSTSRVRLLTTSLALVSGLCLTALVGVPASSAGPRLVTPAPAAPAVTTAPASSAAATGIIGRWSFGRTVRGREMVGYHMGNPNAAFTAVVVSGMHGNEAGTTPLAQGVIDLASRGRFSEVNLWVIQGYNPDGLIARDRQNARGVDLNRNFDNNWRPLTGNYYSGPRANSEPETQAMIKFLTRVAPDVVLSFHQPLNGVDVDTKFPSFARKTAELLALPEKRFTCGGVCYGTMTGWFNSRFPGVALTVEYGRNPDPTYMRVHAAARVAALLQRSAGSA
;
A
#
# COMPACT_ATOMS: atom_id res chain seq x y z
N MET A 1 31.64 32.62 44.23
CA MET A 1 30.17 32.56 44.31
C MET A 1 29.73 31.16 43.87
N LYS A 2 29.21 30.34 44.79
CA LYS A 2 28.77 28.95 44.48
C LYS A 2 27.27 28.95 44.12
N PRO A 3 26.82 28.13 43.14
CA PRO A 3 25.40 28.02 42.84
C PRO A 3 24.70 27.04 43.79
N ARG A 4 23.47 27.42 44.18
CA ARG A 4 22.56 26.67 45.08
C ARG A 4 21.94 25.48 44.32
N ARG A 5 21.94 24.32 44.96
CA ARG A 5 21.17 23.13 44.56
C ARG A 5 19.70 23.29 45.02
N SER A 6 18.77 23.12 44.09
CA SER A 6 17.34 22.96 44.36
C SER A 6 16.97 21.47 44.30
N THR A 7 16.44 20.96 45.42
CA THR A 7 15.89 19.61 45.57
C THR A 7 14.38 19.67 45.40
N SER A 8 13.86 19.09 44.33
CA SER A 8 12.42 18.87 44.14
C SER A 8 12.04 17.45 44.57
N ARG A 9 11.13 17.36 45.53
CA ARG A 9 10.58 16.13 46.09
C ARG A 9 9.52 15.56 45.13
N VAL A 10 9.68 14.28 44.75
CA VAL A 10 8.68 13.49 44.03
C VAL A 10 7.65 12.98 45.07
N ARG A 11 6.36 13.28 44.87
CA ARG A 11 5.24 12.67 45.63
C ARG A 11 4.74 11.46 44.83
N LEU A 12 4.83 10.28 45.40
CA LEU A 12 4.12 9.08 44.96
C LEU A 12 2.63 9.21 45.35
N LEU A 13 1.76 9.06 44.36
CA LEU A 13 0.32 8.83 44.57
C LEU A 13 0.05 7.33 44.29
N THR A 14 -0.33 6.63 45.36
CA THR A 14 -0.84 5.26 45.33
C THR A 14 -2.33 5.32 45.07
N THR A 15 -2.81 4.70 43.99
CA THR A 15 -4.23 4.48 43.70
C THR A 15 -4.58 3.02 43.92
N SER A 16 -5.51 2.78 44.82
CA SER A 16 -6.03 1.47 45.21
C SER A 16 -6.96 0.88 44.12
N LEU A 17 -6.81 -0.40 43.87
CA LEU A 17 -7.62 -1.21 42.98
C LEU A 17 -8.81 -1.79 43.78
N ALA A 18 -10.04 -1.48 43.40
CA ALA A 18 -11.25 -2.12 43.94
C ALA A 18 -11.70 -3.25 42.99
N LEU A 19 -11.69 -4.49 43.50
CA LEU A 19 -12.31 -5.65 42.87
C LEU A 19 -13.83 -5.62 43.08
N VAL A 20 -14.61 -5.69 42.02
CA VAL A 20 -16.05 -6.00 42.08
C VAL A 20 -16.27 -7.38 41.50
N SER A 21 -16.63 -8.33 42.37
CA SER A 21 -17.04 -9.69 42.01
C SER A 21 -18.54 -9.69 41.68
N GLY A 22 -18.91 -9.94 40.43
CA GLY A 22 -20.30 -10.14 40.00
C GLY A 22 -20.62 -11.63 39.87
N LEU A 23 -21.48 -12.13 40.72
CA LEU A 23 -22.07 -13.47 40.69
C LEU A 23 -23.13 -13.52 39.58
N CYS A 24 -22.99 -14.42 38.60
CA CYS A 24 -24.00 -14.67 37.57
C CYS A 24 -24.70 -16.01 37.86
N LEU A 25 -25.98 -15.90 38.24
CA LEU A 25 -26.88 -17.02 38.49
C LEU A 25 -27.41 -17.55 37.15
N THR A 26 -27.13 -18.81 36.81
CA THR A 26 -27.74 -19.48 35.66
C THR A 26 -29.01 -20.21 36.07
N ALA A 27 -30.15 -19.79 35.51
CA ALA A 27 -31.43 -20.50 35.65
C ALA A 27 -31.52 -21.57 34.55
N LEU A 28 -31.65 -22.83 34.94
CA LEU A 28 -32.02 -23.95 34.07
C LEU A 28 -33.55 -23.94 33.84
N VAL A 29 -33.93 -23.78 32.58
CA VAL A 29 -35.30 -24.03 32.11
C VAL A 29 -35.33 -25.39 31.43
N GLY A 30 -36.08 -26.35 32.04
CA GLY A 30 -36.29 -27.69 31.46
C GLY A 30 -37.31 -27.66 30.32
N VAL A 31 -37.01 -28.36 29.24
CA VAL A 31 -37.91 -28.60 28.10
C VAL A 31 -38.42 -30.04 28.17
N PRO A 32 -39.72 -30.30 28.05
CA PRO A 32 -40.27 -31.66 28.07
C PRO A 32 -40.01 -32.42 26.75
N ALA A 33 -39.55 -33.65 26.85
CA ALA A 33 -39.38 -34.56 25.73
C ALA A 33 -40.75 -35.04 25.18
N SER A 34 -41.00 -34.78 23.92
CA SER A 34 -42.12 -35.34 23.15
C SER A 34 -41.63 -36.54 22.36
N SER A 35 -42.14 -37.73 22.69
CA SER A 35 -41.91 -39.00 21.98
C SER A 35 -42.78 -39.07 20.73
N ALA A 36 -42.17 -38.97 19.54
CA ALA A 36 -42.82 -39.32 18.28
C ALA A 36 -42.13 -40.56 17.68
N GLY A 37 -42.94 -41.62 17.45
CA GLY A 37 -42.51 -42.87 16.90
C GLY A 37 -42.03 -42.80 15.43
N PRO A 38 -41.40 -43.89 14.90
CA PRO A 38 -40.76 -43.88 13.62
C PRO A 38 -41.76 -43.86 12.47
N ARG A 39 -41.74 -42.79 11.66
CA ARG A 39 -42.38 -42.78 10.33
C ARG A 39 -41.42 -43.36 9.32
N LEU A 40 -41.85 -44.42 8.63
CA LEU A 40 -41.20 -44.89 7.39
C LEU A 40 -41.27 -43.81 6.33
N VAL A 41 -40.10 -43.28 5.95
CA VAL A 41 -39.96 -42.35 4.83
C VAL A 41 -39.48 -43.14 3.62
N THR A 42 -40.33 -43.29 2.61
CA THR A 42 -39.95 -43.79 1.30
C THR A 42 -38.97 -42.84 0.64
N PRO A 43 -37.86 -43.31 0.02
CA PRO A 43 -36.93 -42.43 -0.66
C PRO A 43 -37.56 -41.85 -1.93
N ALA A 44 -37.49 -40.52 -2.05
CA ALA A 44 -37.86 -39.82 -3.27
C ALA A 44 -36.80 -40.11 -4.39
N PRO A 45 -37.22 -40.12 -5.67
CA PRO A 45 -36.30 -40.38 -6.77
C PRO A 45 -35.23 -39.29 -6.84
N ALA A 46 -33.96 -39.69 -7.01
CA ALA A 46 -32.81 -38.82 -7.15
C ALA A 46 -33.01 -37.90 -8.36
N ALA A 47 -32.90 -36.58 -8.12
CA ALA A 47 -32.85 -35.61 -9.19
C ALA A 47 -31.57 -35.82 -10.02
N PRO A 48 -31.59 -35.61 -11.35
CA PRO A 48 -30.39 -35.75 -12.18
C PRO A 48 -29.31 -34.78 -11.71
N ALA A 49 -28.09 -35.29 -11.54
CA ALA A 49 -26.94 -34.52 -11.22
C ALA A 49 -26.70 -33.47 -12.33
N VAL A 50 -26.91 -32.20 -12.00
CA VAL A 50 -26.48 -31.09 -12.86
C VAL A 50 -24.97 -31.07 -12.78
N THR A 51 -24.32 -31.61 -13.80
CA THR A 51 -22.87 -31.42 -14.01
C THR A 51 -22.64 -29.95 -14.33
N THR A 52 -22.36 -29.17 -13.30
CA THR A 52 -21.81 -27.83 -13.52
C THR A 52 -20.40 -28.01 -14.11
N ALA A 53 -20.30 -27.79 -15.42
CA ALA A 53 -18.99 -27.60 -16.05
C ALA A 53 -18.22 -26.55 -15.24
N PRO A 54 -16.88 -26.73 -15.01
CA PRO A 54 -16.11 -25.71 -14.34
C PRO A 54 -16.24 -24.43 -15.18
N ALA A 55 -16.75 -23.37 -14.53
CA ALA A 55 -16.73 -22.06 -15.15
C ALA A 55 -15.28 -21.75 -15.46
N SER A 56 -14.91 -21.79 -16.74
CA SER A 56 -13.66 -21.26 -17.23
C SER A 56 -13.63 -19.79 -16.79
N SER A 57 -12.83 -19.49 -15.77
CA SER A 57 -12.54 -18.12 -15.40
C SER A 57 -11.74 -17.54 -16.55
N ALA A 58 -12.41 -16.95 -17.54
CA ALA A 58 -11.77 -16.06 -18.49
C ALA A 58 -11.11 -14.98 -17.62
N ALA A 59 -9.77 -15.04 -17.50
CA ALA A 59 -9.01 -14.03 -16.78
C ALA A 59 -9.42 -12.67 -17.34
N ALA A 60 -9.97 -11.81 -16.48
CA ALA A 60 -10.40 -10.49 -16.89
C ALA A 60 -9.17 -9.74 -17.43
N THR A 61 -9.10 -9.58 -18.75
CA THR A 61 -8.02 -8.89 -19.45
C THR A 61 -8.41 -7.44 -19.59
N GLY A 62 -7.58 -6.52 -19.04
CA GLY A 62 -7.78 -5.09 -19.25
C GLY A 62 -7.97 -4.27 -17.97
N ILE A 63 -8.58 -3.11 -18.10
CA ILE A 63 -8.96 -2.24 -16.98
C ILE A 63 -10.24 -2.78 -16.35
N ILE A 64 -10.17 -3.24 -15.09
CA ILE A 64 -11.33 -3.70 -14.33
C ILE A 64 -12.13 -2.51 -13.83
N GLY A 65 -11.42 -1.45 -13.39
CA GLY A 65 -12.06 -0.24 -12.92
C GLY A 65 -11.09 0.93 -12.69
N ARG A 66 -11.67 2.12 -12.70
CA ARG A 66 -11.05 3.36 -12.25
C ARG A 66 -11.67 3.73 -10.91
N TRP A 67 -10.85 3.86 -9.89
CA TRP A 67 -11.31 4.18 -8.55
C TRP A 67 -10.73 5.50 -8.05
N SER A 68 -11.62 6.44 -7.69
CA SER A 68 -11.25 7.64 -6.96
C SER A 68 -11.13 7.30 -5.48
N PHE A 69 -9.90 7.21 -4.96
CA PHE A 69 -9.66 6.83 -3.57
C PHE A 69 -9.49 8.03 -2.63
N GLY A 70 -9.50 9.26 -3.15
CA GLY A 70 -9.40 10.48 -2.38
C GLY A 70 -9.43 11.73 -3.24
N ARG A 71 -9.27 12.87 -2.55
CA ARG A 71 -9.12 14.18 -3.18
C ARG A 71 -7.92 14.91 -2.57
N THR A 72 -7.22 15.66 -3.41
CA THR A 72 -6.10 16.50 -2.99
C THR A 72 -6.58 17.75 -2.24
N VAL A 73 -5.65 18.53 -1.71
CA VAL A 73 -5.91 19.85 -1.10
C VAL A 73 -6.75 20.75 -2.03
N ARG A 74 -6.49 20.72 -3.34
CA ARG A 74 -7.25 21.52 -4.33
C ARG A 74 -8.47 20.80 -4.90
N GLY A 75 -8.92 19.71 -4.26
CA GLY A 75 -10.11 18.95 -4.65
C GLY A 75 -9.96 18.05 -5.88
N ARG A 76 -8.75 17.90 -6.45
CA ARG A 76 -8.51 17.00 -7.58
C ARG A 76 -8.64 15.56 -7.15
N GLU A 77 -9.17 14.73 -8.02
CA GLU A 77 -9.28 13.29 -7.75
C GLU A 77 -7.90 12.63 -7.72
N MET A 78 -7.75 11.73 -6.74
CA MET A 78 -6.65 10.78 -6.66
C MET A 78 -7.14 9.44 -7.17
N VAL A 79 -6.54 8.95 -8.26
CA VAL A 79 -7.07 7.82 -9.04
C VAL A 79 -6.14 6.63 -8.97
N GLY A 80 -6.71 5.47 -8.66
CA GLY A 80 -6.10 4.16 -8.85
C GLY A 80 -6.83 3.40 -9.97
N TYR A 81 -6.06 2.79 -10.86
CA TYR A 81 -6.57 1.87 -11.88
C TYR A 81 -6.44 0.44 -11.36
N HIS A 82 -7.57 -0.27 -11.26
CA HIS A 82 -7.62 -1.69 -10.93
C HIS A 82 -7.54 -2.50 -12.21
N MET A 83 -6.59 -3.42 -12.29
CA MET A 83 -6.20 -4.08 -13.51
C MET A 83 -5.77 -5.53 -13.24
N GLY A 84 -5.51 -6.28 -14.32
CA GLY A 84 -5.05 -7.67 -14.22
C GLY A 84 -6.16 -8.63 -13.78
N ASN A 85 -5.86 -9.55 -12.88
CA ASN A 85 -6.82 -10.55 -12.38
C ASN A 85 -7.21 -10.23 -10.93
N PRO A 86 -8.47 -9.78 -10.66
CA PRO A 86 -8.90 -9.43 -9.31
C PRO A 86 -8.93 -10.61 -8.33
N ASN A 87 -8.91 -11.83 -8.85
CA ASN A 87 -8.94 -13.07 -8.06
C ASN A 87 -7.53 -13.68 -7.89
N ALA A 88 -6.48 -13.05 -8.42
CA ALA A 88 -5.12 -13.52 -8.21
C ALA A 88 -4.74 -13.40 -6.73
N ALA A 89 -4.01 -14.42 -6.24
CA ALA A 89 -3.53 -14.45 -4.85
C ALA A 89 -2.49 -13.35 -4.60
N PHE A 90 -1.71 -12.96 -5.61
CA PHE A 90 -0.68 -11.94 -5.51
C PHE A 90 -1.21 -10.56 -5.90
N THR A 91 -1.15 -9.61 -4.96
CA THR A 91 -1.61 -8.24 -5.16
C THR A 91 -0.44 -7.26 -5.20
N ALA A 92 -0.37 -6.42 -6.23
CA ALA A 92 0.68 -5.43 -6.40
C ALA A 92 0.11 -4.01 -6.61
N VAL A 93 0.83 -3.02 -6.08
CA VAL A 93 0.54 -1.60 -6.28
C VAL A 93 1.76 -0.92 -6.89
N VAL A 94 1.56 -0.24 -8.01
CA VAL A 94 2.54 0.62 -8.69
C VAL A 94 2.16 2.08 -8.46
N VAL A 95 3.07 2.86 -7.87
CA VAL A 95 2.85 4.27 -7.55
C VAL A 95 3.91 5.13 -8.24
N SER A 96 3.49 6.22 -8.90
CA SER A 96 4.38 7.27 -9.39
C SER A 96 3.84 8.66 -9.09
N GLY A 97 4.64 9.69 -9.31
CA GLY A 97 4.22 11.08 -9.13
C GLY A 97 3.90 11.46 -7.68
N MET A 98 4.59 10.91 -6.71
CA MET A 98 4.50 11.35 -5.31
C MET A 98 5.05 12.76 -5.13
N HIS A 99 6.18 13.05 -5.77
CA HIS A 99 6.72 14.39 -5.87
C HIS A 99 6.43 14.94 -7.26
N GLY A 100 5.86 16.14 -7.34
CA GLY A 100 5.42 16.70 -8.62
C GLY A 100 6.57 17.10 -9.56
N ASN A 101 7.76 17.35 -9.03
CA ASN A 101 8.98 17.60 -9.80
C ASN A 101 9.68 16.31 -10.28
N GLU A 102 9.11 15.14 -10.01
CA GLU A 102 9.60 13.81 -10.42
C GLU A 102 8.67 13.17 -11.48
N ALA A 103 8.06 13.99 -12.33
CA ALA A 103 7.06 13.57 -13.32
C ALA A 103 7.60 12.58 -14.38
N GLY A 104 8.92 12.45 -14.53
CA GLY A 104 9.54 11.50 -15.47
C GLY A 104 9.27 10.04 -15.16
N THR A 105 8.71 9.71 -13.98
CA THR A 105 8.26 8.35 -13.64
C THR A 105 6.83 8.04 -14.09
N THR A 106 6.01 9.04 -14.42
CA THR A 106 4.61 8.83 -14.82
C THR A 106 4.45 8.07 -16.15
N PRO A 107 5.35 8.19 -17.16
CA PRO A 107 5.31 7.36 -18.36
C PRO A 107 5.48 5.86 -18.07
N LEU A 108 6.27 5.47 -17.04
CA LEU A 108 6.40 4.07 -16.64
C LEU A 108 5.04 3.52 -16.15
N ALA A 109 4.36 4.24 -15.28
CA ALA A 109 3.04 3.85 -14.78
C ALA A 109 2.03 3.74 -15.94
N GLN A 110 2.07 4.66 -16.92
CA GLN A 110 1.26 4.57 -18.13
C GLN A 110 1.60 3.30 -18.94
N GLY A 111 2.88 2.96 -19.10
CA GLY A 111 3.30 1.74 -19.78
C GLY A 111 2.82 0.47 -19.08
N VAL A 112 2.79 0.46 -17.75
CA VAL A 112 2.21 -0.65 -16.97
C VAL A 112 0.70 -0.77 -17.24
N ILE A 113 -0.04 0.36 -17.28
CA ILE A 113 -1.46 0.41 -17.67
C ILE A 113 -1.66 -0.15 -19.09
N ASP A 114 -0.82 0.29 -20.06
CA ASP A 114 -0.89 -0.18 -21.45
C ASP A 114 -0.65 -1.70 -21.57
N LEU A 115 0.29 -2.25 -20.79
CA LEU A 115 0.56 -3.70 -20.75
C LEU A 115 -0.59 -4.47 -20.09
N ALA A 116 -1.13 -3.95 -19.01
CA ALA A 116 -2.26 -4.57 -18.32
C ALA A 116 -3.51 -4.60 -19.22
N SER A 117 -3.78 -3.54 -19.97
CA SER A 117 -4.87 -3.48 -20.94
C SER A 117 -4.73 -4.51 -22.08
N ARG A 118 -3.53 -5.08 -22.28
CA ARG A 118 -3.24 -6.16 -23.23
C ARG A 118 -3.19 -7.54 -22.56
N GLY A 119 -3.67 -7.66 -21.33
CA GLY A 119 -3.75 -8.95 -20.62
C GLY A 119 -2.43 -9.46 -20.03
N ARG A 120 -1.42 -8.60 -19.85
CA ARG A 120 -0.08 -9.02 -19.40
C ARG A 120 0.02 -9.34 -17.90
N PHE A 121 -1.06 -9.24 -17.13
CA PHE A 121 -1.05 -9.45 -15.67
C PHE A 121 -2.14 -10.45 -15.23
N SER A 122 -2.24 -11.61 -15.91
CA SER A 122 -3.24 -12.65 -15.60
C SER A 122 -3.09 -13.24 -14.19
N GLU A 123 -1.87 -13.24 -13.65
CA GLU A 123 -1.54 -13.80 -12.33
C GLU A 123 -1.37 -12.73 -11.23
N VAL A 124 -1.73 -11.47 -11.53
CA VAL A 124 -1.53 -10.34 -10.62
C VAL A 124 -2.83 -9.56 -10.46
N ASN A 125 -3.27 -9.36 -9.23
CA ASN A 125 -4.26 -8.35 -8.85
C ASN A 125 -3.52 -7.00 -8.77
N LEU A 126 -3.60 -6.22 -9.84
CA LEU A 126 -2.75 -5.04 -10.05
C LEU A 126 -3.51 -3.74 -9.81
N TRP A 127 -2.89 -2.83 -9.05
CA TRP A 127 -3.32 -1.44 -8.91
C TRP A 127 -2.23 -0.49 -9.40
N VAL A 128 -2.61 0.50 -10.18
CA VAL A 128 -1.67 1.52 -10.69
C VAL A 128 -2.16 2.92 -10.34
N ILE A 129 -1.30 3.68 -9.64
CA ILE A 129 -1.51 5.10 -9.30
C ILE A 129 -0.47 5.90 -10.09
N GLN A 130 -0.89 6.46 -11.23
CA GLN A 130 0.01 7.17 -12.15
C GLN A 130 0.45 8.54 -11.63
N GLY A 131 -0.38 9.19 -10.82
CA GLY A 131 -0.08 10.51 -10.25
C GLY A 131 -0.65 10.63 -8.85
N TYR A 132 0.16 10.28 -7.85
CA TYR A 132 -0.27 10.32 -6.45
C TYR A 132 -0.52 11.75 -5.94
N ASN A 133 0.28 12.72 -6.40
CA ASN A 133 0.18 14.14 -6.05
C ASN A 133 -0.20 14.99 -7.28
N PRO A 134 -1.48 14.98 -7.71
CA PRO A 134 -1.90 15.74 -8.89
C PRO A 134 -1.63 17.26 -8.79
N ASP A 135 -1.74 17.84 -7.58
CA ASP A 135 -1.48 19.26 -7.35
C ASP A 135 0.00 19.60 -7.57
N GLY A 136 0.90 18.79 -7.01
CA GLY A 136 2.33 18.94 -7.19
C GLY A 136 2.77 18.71 -8.63
N LEU A 137 2.21 17.70 -9.31
CA LEU A 137 2.52 17.40 -10.72
C LEU A 137 2.18 18.58 -11.64
N ILE A 138 1.03 19.24 -11.43
CA ILE A 138 0.64 20.43 -12.21
C ILE A 138 1.56 21.61 -11.89
N ALA A 139 1.91 21.79 -10.60
CA ALA A 139 2.80 22.86 -10.16
C ALA A 139 4.27 22.58 -10.48
N ARG A 140 4.64 21.34 -10.84
CA ARG A 140 6.01 20.85 -10.95
C ARG A 140 6.81 21.05 -9.65
N ASP A 141 6.12 20.91 -8.52
CA ASP A 141 6.67 21.08 -7.19
C ASP A 141 6.78 19.73 -6.49
N ARG A 142 7.86 19.54 -5.72
CA ARG A 142 8.04 18.36 -4.89
C ARG A 142 6.84 18.12 -3.96
N GLN A 143 6.38 19.19 -3.35
CA GLN A 143 5.39 19.22 -2.29
C GLN A 143 3.96 19.21 -2.84
N ASN A 144 2.97 18.99 -1.95
CA ASN A 144 1.57 19.17 -2.27
C ASN A 144 1.18 20.67 -2.26
N ALA A 145 -0.09 20.98 -2.47
CA ALA A 145 -0.57 22.36 -2.53
C ALA A 145 -0.48 23.16 -1.21
N ARG A 146 -0.14 22.52 -0.08
CA ARG A 146 0.16 23.14 1.21
C ARG A 146 1.65 23.26 1.49
N GLY A 147 2.51 22.91 0.54
CA GLY A 147 3.95 22.92 0.73
C GLY A 147 4.44 21.75 1.61
N VAL A 148 3.71 20.65 1.68
CA VAL A 148 4.09 19.46 2.45
C VAL A 148 4.69 18.39 1.53
N ASP A 149 5.87 17.86 1.91
CA ASP A 149 6.44 16.67 1.31
C ASP A 149 5.62 15.44 1.76
N LEU A 150 4.81 14.90 0.85
CA LEU A 150 3.94 13.77 1.15
C LEU A 150 4.72 12.52 1.57
N ASN A 151 5.99 12.36 1.11
CA ASN A 151 6.87 11.28 1.54
C ASN A 151 7.60 11.56 2.86
N ARG A 152 7.13 12.53 3.63
CA ARG A 152 7.55 12.87 5.00
C ARG A 152 6.37 12.99 5.96
N ASN A 153 5.14 12.79 5.44
CA ASN A 153 3.93 13.06 6.21
C ASN A 153 3.29 11.81 6.85
N PHE A 154 3.76 10.59 6.57
CA PHE A 154 3.24 9.36 7.17
C PHE A 154 3.68 9.21 8.64
N ASP A 155 2.87 8.52 9.46
CA ASP A 155 3.11 8.35 10.91
C ASP A 155 4.08 7.21 11.27
N ASN A 156 5.11 7.02 10.44
CA ASN A 156 6.21 6.10 10.73
C ASN A 156 7.48 6.90 11.06
N ASN A 157 7.87 6.92 12.33
CA ASN A 157 8.99 7.72 12.82
C ASN A 157 8.89 9.20 12.39
N TRP A 158 7.68 9.73 12.27
CA TRP A 158 7.46 11.11 11.85
C TRP A 158 8.20 12.10 12.75
N ARG A 159 8.80 13.11 12.13
CA ARG A 159 9.47 14.24 12.82
C ARG A 159 9.14 15.53 12.11
N PRO A 160 9.11 16.69 12.82
CA PRO A 160 8.98 17.98 12.18
C PRO A 160 10.23 18.26 11.35
N LEU A 161 10.04 18.43 10.05
CA LEU A 161 11.05 18.82 9.08
C LEU A 161 10.64 20.13 8.43
N THR A 162 11.57 20.85 7.81
CA THR A 162 11.34 22.15 7.19
C THR A 162 11.85 22.21 5.74
N GLY A 163 11.59 23.34 5.05
CA GLY A 163 12.02 23.53 3.67
C GLY A 163 11.42 22.55 2.70
N ASN A 164 12.19 22.04 1.75
CA ASN A 164 11.74 21.08 0.74
C ASN A 164 11.24 19.73 1.31
N TYR A 165 11.60 19.44 2.55
CA TYR A 165 11.20 18.24 3.28
C TYR A 165 10.14 18.52 4.34
N TYR A 166 9.49 19.70 4.31
CA TYR A 166 8.46 20.03 5.30
C TYR A 166 7.43 18.91 5.43
N SER A 167 7.35 18.32 6.61
CA SER A 167 6.59 17.10 6.89
C SER A 167 5.13 17.36 7.30
N GLY A 168 4.68 18.62 7.20
CA GLY A 168 3.36 19.04 7.67
C GLY A 168 3.34 19.38 9.16
N PRO A 169 2.21 19.91 9.68
CA PRO A 169 2.06 20.32 11.08
C PRO A 169 2.02 19.13 12.05
N ARG A 170 1.70 17.94 11.55
CA ARG A 170 1.67 16.65 12.28
C ARG A 170 1.72 15.50 11.29
N ALA A 171 1.97 14.30 11.80
CA ALA A 171 1.82 13.08 11.00
C ALA A 171 0.40 12.97 10.42
N ASN A 172 0.31 12.47 9.19
CA ASN A 172 -0.95 12.25 8.47
C ASN A 172 -1.84 13.51 8.38
N SER A 173 -1.22 14.70 8.33
CA SER A 173 -1.97 15.97 8.24
C SER A 173 -2.65 16.15 6.88
N GLU A 174 -2.06 15.60 5.82
CA GLU A 174 -2.47 15.87 4.45
C GLU A 174 -3.58 14.92 3.97
N PRO A 175 -4.58 15.44 3.23
CA PRO A 175 -5.66 14.61 2.70
C PRO A 175 -5.14 13.53 1.75
N GLU A 176 -4.08 13.81 0.99
CA GLU A 176 -3.42 12.84 0.10
C GLU A 176 -2.81 11.68 0.90
N THR A 177 -2.13 11.98 2.01
CA THR A 177 -1.56 10.97 2.89
C THR A 177 -2.64 10.10 3.52
N GLN A 178 -3.72 10.72 4.03
CA GLN A 178 -4.85 9.99 4.62
C GLN A 178 -5.55 9.10 3.60
N ALA A 179 -5.69 9.58 2.36
CA ALA A 179 -6.29 8.81 1.27
C ALA A 179 -5.43 7.59 0.90
N MET A 180 -4.10 7.76 0.79
CA MET A 180 -3.18 6.65 0.51
C MET A 180 -3.15 5.62 1.63
N ILE A 181 -3.17 6.05 2.89
CA ILE A 181 -3.26 5.16 4.06
C ILE A 181 -4.52 4.30 3.96
N LYS A 182 -5.69 4.90 3.73
CA LYS A 182 -6.97 4.18 3.58
C LYS A 182 -6.93 3.22 2.38
N PHE A 183 -6.36 3.65 1.26
CA PHE A 183 -6.21 2.86 0.05
C PHE A 183 -5.34 1.62 0.31
N LEU A 184 -4.12 1.80 0.80
CA LEU A 184 -3.19 0.69 1.07
C LEU A 184 -3.69 -0.25 2.18
N THR A 185 -4.39 0.28 3.19
CA THR A 185 -5.03 -0.54 4.22
C THR A 185 -6.15 -1.42 3.65
N ARG A 186 -6.94 -0.91 2.71
CA ARG A 186 -8.02 -1.67 2.07
C ARG A 186 -7.50 -2.71 1.09
N VAL A 187 -6.50 -2.36 0.28
CA VAL A 187 -5.93 -3.25 -0.75
C VAL A 187 -5.02 -4.29 -0.13
N ALA A 188 -4.30 -3.95 0.95
CA ALA A 188 -3.34 -4.78 1.67
C ALA A 188 -2.39 -5.56 0.73
N PRO A 189 -1.65 -4.88 -0.18
CA PRO A 189 -0.89 -5.54 -1.22
C PRO A 189 0.33 -6.32 -0.67
N ASP A 190 0.75 -7.34 -1.42
CA ASP A 190 2.01 -8.05 -1.17
C ASP A 190 3.22 -7.21 -1.54
N VAL A 191 3.09 -6.38 -2.59
CA VAL A 191 4.16 -5.51 -3.09
C VAL A 191 3.65 -4.11 -3.41
N VAL A 192 4.37 -3.08 -2.95
CA VAL A 192 4.23 -1.69 -3.38
C VAL A 192 5.54 -1.23 -4.02
N LEU A 193 5.50 -0.82 -5.28
CA LEU A 193 6.63 -0.19 -5.96
C LEU A 193 6.38 1.31 -6.08
N SER A 194 7.16 2.12 -5.36
CA SER A 194 7.09 3.58 -5.39
C SER A 194 8.22 4.15 -6.24
N PHE A 195 7.84 4.73 -7.40
CA PHE A 195 8.78 5.23 -8.39
C PHE A 195 9.06 6.72 -8.21
N HIS A 196 10.34 7.04 -8.13
CA HIS A 196 10.89 8.36 -7.85
C HIS A 196 12.04 8.75 -8.79
N GLN A 197 12.58 9.94 -8.60
CA GLN A 197 13.77 10.54 -9.20
C GLN A 197 14.49 11.41 -8.14
N PRO A 198 15.81 11.70 -8.23
CA PRO A 198 16.71 11.39 -9.36
C PRO A 198 17.84 10.40 -9.01
N LEU A 199 17.71 9.59 -7.95
CA LEU A 199 18.85 8.92 -7.31
C LEU A 199 19.37 7.68 -8.06
N ASN A 200 18.65 7.17 -9.05
CA ASN A 200 19.03 6.05 -9.93
C ASN A 200 19.46 4.80 -9.17
N GLY A 201 18.50 4.04 -8.66
CA GLY A 201 18.74 2.79 -7.93
C GLY A 201 17.50 2.22 -7.26
N VAL A 202 17.64 1.08 -6.62
CA VAL A 202 16.62 0.46 -5.76
C VAL A 202 17.13 0.47 -4.34
N ASP A 203 16.28 0.91 -3.39
CA ASP A 203 16.63 0.92 -1.98
C ASP A 203 16.67 -0.51 -1.44
N VAL A 204 17.87 -0.97 -1.04
CA VAL A 204 18.07 -2.29 -0.43
C VAL A 204 18.02 -2.25 1.10
N ASP A 205 17.92 -1.06 1.71
CA ASP A 205 17.69 -0.90 3.14
C ASP A 205 16.19 -0.96 3.45
N THR A 206 15.65 -2.17 3.34
CA THR A 206 14.23 -2.46 3.42
C THR A 206 13.97 -3.74 4.19
N LYS A 207 12.68 -4.02 4.49
CA LYS A 207 12.22 -5.21 5.19
C LYS A 207 12.64 -6.53 4.53
N PHE A 208 12.67 -6.57 3.19
CA PHE A 208 13.07 -7.75 2.41
C PHE A 208 14.20 -7.43 1.43
N PRO A 209 15.46 -7.38 1.89
CA PRO A 209 16.60 -7.00 1.05
C PRO A 209 16.81 -7.92 -0.16
N SER A 210 16.47 -9.22 -0.05
CA SER A 210 16.53 -10.16 -1.18
C SER A 210 15.60 -9.80 -2.31
N PHE A 211 14.37 -9.39 -1.99
CA PHE A 211 13.40 -8.92 -2.98
C PHE A 211 13.84 -7.59 -3.60
N ALA A 212 14.41 -6.68 -2.82
CA ALA A 212 14.94 -5.42 -3.33
C ALA A 212 16.10 -5.64 -4.31
N ARG A 213 17.03 -6.56 -4.02
CA ARG A 213 18.11 -6.95 -4.95
C ARG A 213 17.57 -7.57 -6.24
N LYS A 214 16.62 -8.52 -6.14
CA LYS A 214 15.95 -9.09 -7.32
C LYS A 214 15.24 -7.99 -8.15
N THR A 215 14.65 -7.01 -7.49
CA THR A 215 14.03 -5.85 -8.15
C THR A 215 15.08 -5.02 -8.88
N ALA A 216 16.22 -4.72 -8.25
CA ALA A 216 17.31 -3.96 -8.85
C ALA A 216 17.85 -4.68 -10.11
N GLU A 217 18.08 -5.98 -10.04
CA GLU A 217 18.50 -6.81 -11.17
C GLU A 217 17.50 -6.74 -12.34
N LEU A 218 16.23 -7.04 -12.07
CA LEU A 218 15.20 -7.09 -13.12
C LEU A 218 14.89 -5.73 -13.72
N LEU A 219 14.96 -4.66 -12.93
CA LEU A 219 14.79 -3.29 -13.45
C LEU A 219 16.05 -2.73 -14.09
N ALA A 220 17.18 -3.44 -14.01
CA ALA A 220 18.51 -2.99 -14.43
C ALA A 220 18.90 -1.64 -13.80
N LEU A 221 18.69 -1.53 -12.50
CA LEU A 221 19.05 -0.39 -11.66
C LEU A 221 20.08 -0.83 -10.61
N PRO A 222 21.02 0.04 -10.21
CA PRO A 222 21.95 -0.28 -9.14
C PRO A 222 21.25 -0.48 -7.79
N GLU A 223 21.81 -1.36 -6.97
CA GLU A 223 21.45 -1.44 -5.55
C GLU A 223 21.96 -0.21 -4.82
N LYS A 224 21.14 0.40 -3.99
CA LYS A 224 21.51 1.58 -3.19
C LYS A 224 20.89 1.55 -1.81
N ARG A 225 21.49 2.29 -0.88
CA ARG A 225 20.87 2.67 0.38
C ARG A 225 20.55 4.16 0.33
N PHE A 226 19.27 4.48 0.43
CA PHE A 226 18.84 5.88 0.39
C PHE A 226 18.79 6.44 1.81
N THR A 227 19.71 7.33 2.12
CA THR A 227 19.78 7.95 3.44
C THR A 227 18.93 9.22 3.54
N CYS A 228 18.35 9.69 2.42
CA CYS A 228 17.59 10.95 2.34
C CYS A 228 18.33 12.16 2.97
N GLY A 229 19.66 12.17 2.96
CA GLY A 229 20.45 13.16 3.71
C GLY A 229 20.23 13.12 5.23
N GLY A 230 19.88 11.94 5.78
CA GLY A 230 19.60 11.75 7.22
C GLY A 230 18.15 12.04 7.63
N VAL A 231 17.24 12.31 6.68
CA VAL A 231 15.85 12.73 6.97
C VAL A 231 14.80 11.77 6.37
N CYS A 232 15.07 10.46 6.34
CA CYS A 232 14.11 9.42 5.93
C CYS A 232 13.02 9.14 6.99
N TYR A 233 12.38 10.18 7.49
CA TYR A 233 11.29 10.10 8.47
C TYR A 233 9.93 10.26 7.78
N GLY A 234 8.89 9.56 8.25
CA GLY A 234 7.54 9.72 7.74
C GLY A 234 7.35 9.34 6.27
N THR A 235 8.12 8.36 5.76
CA THR A 235 8.01 7.89 4.38
C THR A 235 6.87 6.90 4.21
N MET A 236 6.26 6.84 3.01
CA MET A 236 5.20 5.87 2.68
C MET A 236 5.72 4.44 2.77
N THR A 237 6.89 4.15 2.20
CA THR A 237 7.46 2.81 2.20
C THR A 237 7.82 2.34 3.60
N GLY A 238 8.39 3.21 4.44
CA GLY A 238 8.67 2.91 5.84
C GLY A 238 7.39 2.66 6.64
N TRP A 239 6.35 3.47 6.42
CA TRP A 239 5.04 3.29 7.05
C TRP A 239 4.42 1.95 6.66
N PHE A 240 4.40 1.59 5.38
CA PHE A 240 3.86 0.33 4.91
C PHE A 240 4.63 -0.87 5.49
N ASN A 241 5.96 -0.84 5.38
CA ASN A 241 6.83 -1.93 5.84
C ASN A 241 6.74 -2.18 7.36
N SER A 242 6.36 -1.18 8.15
CA SER A 242 6.17 -1.33 9.60
C SER A 242 4.82 -1.94 10.00
N ARG A 243 3.82 -1.93 9.09
CA ARG A 243 2.42 -2.29 9.43
C ARG A 243 1.88 -3.50 8.69
N PHE A 244 2.38 -3.80 7.51
CA PHE A 244 1.83 -4.85 6.63
C PHE A 244 2.83 -5.99 6.44
N PRO A 245 2.36 -7.22 6.20
CA PRO A 245 3.23 -8.36 5.89
C PRO A 245 3.96 -8.16 4.56
N GLY A 246 3.35 -7.52 3.58
CA GLY A 246 3.93 -7.20 2.28
C GLY A 246 5.15 -6.28 2.35
N VAL A 247 5.71 -5.95 1.20
CA VAL A 247 6.88 -5.09 1.07
C VAL A 247 6.61 -3.86 0.21
N ALA A 248 7.05 -2.71 0.66
CA ALA A 248 7.11 -1.49 -0.15
C ALA A 248 8.57 -1.14 -0.45
N LEU A 249 8.87 -0.88 -1.73
CA LEU A 249 10.19 -0.48 -2.20
C LEU A 249 10.17 0.92 -2.78
N THR A 250 11.21 1.70 -2.47
CA THR A 250 11.54 2.92 -3.18
C THR A 250 12.46 2.57 -4.36
N VAL A 251 12.00 2.93 -5.56
CA VAL A 251 12.73 2.74 -6.82
C VAL A 251 12.97 4.10 -7.45
N GLU A 252 14.21 4.43 -7.67
CA GLU A 252 14.63 5.73 -8.19
C GLU A 252 15.21 5.58 -9.60
N TYR A 253 14.64 6.30 -10.56
CA TYR A 253 15.27 6.48 -11.87
C TYR A 253 16.19 7.69 -11.86
N GLY A 254 16.99 7.86 -12.93
CA GLY A 254 17.86 9.02 -13.08
C GLY A 254 17.07 10.34 -13.22
N ARG A 255 17.78 11.48 -13.18
CA ARG A 255 17.17 12.83 -13.18
C ARG A 255 16.26 13.09 -14.38
N ASN A 256 16.65 12.67 -15.56
CA ASN A 256 15.96 12.92 -16.83
C ASN A 256 15.81 11.59 -17.60
N PRO A 257 14.97 10.66 -17.13
CA PRO A 257 14.78 9.41 -17.84
C PRO A 257 14.05 9.67 -19.17
N ASP A 258 14.46 8.97 -20.23
CA ASP A 258 13.77 9.04 -21.51
C ASP A 258 12.32 8.54 -21.38
N PRO A 259 11.29 9.32 -21.78
CA PRO A 259 9.90 8.94 -21.61
C PRO A 259 9.51 7.67 -22.38
N THR A 260 10.10 7.42 -23.56
CA THR A 260 9.85 6.22 -24.35
C THR A 260 10.44 5.00 -23.66
N TYR A 261 11.70 5.11 -23.17
CA TYR A 261 12.31 4.06 -22.37
C TYR A 261 11.44 3.72 -21.15
N MET A 262 10.98 4.73 -20.42
CA MET A 262 10.14 4.55 -19.22
C MET A 262 8.83 3.83 -19.57
N ARG A 263 8.13 4.27 -20.63
CA ARG A 263 6.83 3.72 -21.00
C ARG A 263 6.93 2.31 -21.59
N VAL A 264 7.99 2.00 -22.32
CA VAL A 264 8.11 0.73 -23.05
C VAL A 264 9.00 -0.25 -22.29
N HIS A 265 10.26 0.12 -22.06
CA HIS A 265 11.25 -0.82 -21.52
C HIS A 265 11.17 -0.97 -20.01
N ALA A 266 11.10 0.13 -19.26
CA ALA A 266 11.00 0.08 -17.82
C ALA A 266 9.67 -0.56 -17.38
N ALA A 267 8.55 -0.22 -18.02
CA ALA A 267 7.26 -0.85 -17.77
C ALA A 267 7.26 -2.37 -18.05
N ALA A 268 7.91 -2.82 -19.12
CA ALA A 268 8.04 -4.25 -19.43
C ALA A 268 8.86 -4.99 -18.35
N ARG A 269 9.90 -4.35 -17.80
CA ARG A 269 10.69 -4.90 -16.68
C ARG A 269 9.87 -5.01 -15.41
N VAL A 270 9.05 -4.00 -15.09
CA VAL A 270 8.10 -4.05 -13.96
C VAL A 270 7.10 -5.19 -14.14
N ALA A 271 6.56 -5.38 -15.35
CA ALA A 271 5.66 -6.49 -15.63
C ALA A 271 6.34 -7.84 -15.41
N ALA A 272 7.57 -8.01 -15.89
CA ALA A 272 8.35 -9.23 -15.70
C ALA A 272 8.64 -9.49 -14.20
N LEU A 273 8.95 -8.45 -13.41
CA LEU A 273 9.16 -8.56 -11.97
C LEU A 273 7.88 -9.06 -11.27
N LEU A 274 6.74 -8.42 -11.52
CA LEU A 274 5.49 -8.74 -10.84
C LEU A 274 4.97 -10.13 -11.22
N GLN A 275 5.06 -10.53 -12.50
CA GLN A 275 4.67 -11.87 -12.94
C GLN A 275 5.53 -12.98 -12.31
N ARG A 276 6.86 -12.78 -12.25
CA ARG A 276 7.76 -13.75 -11.58
C ARG A 276 7.51 -13.83 -10.08
N SER A 277 7.11 -12.73 -9.45
CA SER A 277 6.78 -12.69 -8.03
C SER A 277 5.48 -13.42 -7.74
N ALA A 278 4.46 -13.27 -8.59
CA ALA A 278 3.19 -14.00 -8.50
C ALA A 278 3.38 -15.52 -8.65
N GLY A 279 4.26 -15.97 -9.57
CA GLY A 279 4.56 -17.40 -9.75
C GLY A 279 5.43 -18.03 -8.65
N SER A 280 5.86 -17.23 -7.65
CA SER A 280 6.68 -17.67 -6.50
C SER A 280 5.94 -17.56 -5.16
N ALA A 281 4.73 -17.00 -5.16
CA ALA A 281 3.84 -16.86 -4.02
C ALA A 281 2.88 -18.04 -3.93
#